data_e264332daf2f2802d7fa974c08320d43
#
_entry.id   e264332daf2f2802d7fa974c08320d43
#
_cell.length_a   1.000
_cell.length_b   1.000
_cell.length_c   1.000
_cell.angle_alpha   90.00
_cell.angle_beta   90.00
_cell.angle_gamma   90.00
#
_symmetry.space_group_name_H-M   'P 1'
#
loop_
_entity.id
_entity.type
_entity.pdbx_description
1 polymer ?
#
loop_
_entity_poly.entity_id
_entity_poly.type
_entity_poly.pdbx_seq_one_letter_code
_entity_poly.pdbx_strand_id
1 'polypeptide(L)' 'MEEEILKQIIAEVMKVDPREIEMDTTLIEDLGADSLDIMRIIINIEERFSLKLPEGSVNRLFTPGDAIEMIKKVKKA' A
#
# COMPACT_ATOMS: atom_id res chain seq x y z
N MET A 1 -10.21 -3.74 -9.18
CA MET A 1 -9.79 -4.99 -8.52
C MET A 1 -8.57 -4.78 -7.64
N GLU A 2 -7.48 -4.28 -8.21
CA GLU A 2 -6.28 -4.04 -7.43
C GLU A 2 -6.51 -3.01 -6.33
N GLU A 3 -7.28 -1.98 -6.62
CA GLU A 3 -7.56 -0.94 -5.63
C GLU A 3 -8.31 -1.48 -4.43
N GLU A 4 -9.27 -2.38 -4.66
CA GLU A 4 -10.05 -2.95 -3.56
C GLU A 4 -9.19 -3.84 -2.67
N ILE A 5 -8.33 -4.67 -3.28
CA ILE A 5 -7.41 -5.53 -2.53
C ILE A 5 -6.45 -4.67 -1.72
N LEU A 6 -5.93 -3.62 -2.34
CA LEU A 6 -5.00 -2.73 -1.67
C LEU A 6 -5.65 -2.02 -0.48
N LYS A 7 -6.88 -1.55 -0.66
CA LYS A 7 -7.61 -0.91 0.44
C LYS A 7 -7.81 -1.87 1.60
N GLN A 8 -8.10 -3.14 1.30
CA GLN A 8 -8.25 -4.15 2.34
C GLN A 8 -6.96 -4.39 3.08
N ILE A 9 -5.83 -4.44 2.36
CA ILE A 9 -4.52 -4.63 2.97
C ILE A 9 -4.24 -3.48 3.95
N ILE A 10 -4.41 -2.25 3.48
CA ILE A 10 -4.15 -1.08 4.31
C ILE A 10 -5.09 -1.03 5.50
N ALA A 11 -6.36 -1.34 5.28
CA ALA A 11 -7.35 -1.34 6.35
C ALA A 11 -6.98 -2.34 7.45
N GLU A 12 -6.50 -3.52 7.06
CA GLU A 12 -6.10 -4.54 8.02
C GLU A 12 -4.87 -4.12 8.82
N VAL A 13 -3.88 -3.57 8.14
CA VAL A 13 -2.65 -3.14 8.81
C VAL A 13 -2.92 -1.96 9.75
N MET A 14 -3.68 -0.99 9.27
CA MET A 14 -3.94 0.24 10.04
C MET A 14 -5.15 0.13 10.95
N LYS A 15 -5.93 -0.96 10.85
CA LYS A 15 -7.13 -1.19 11.65
C LYS A 15 -8.16 -0.08 11.48
N VAL A 16 -8.38 0.29 10.22
CA VAL A 16 -9.39 1.28 9.86
C VAL A 16 -10.37 0.66 8.86
N ASP A 17 -11.49 1.33 8.65
CA ASP A 17 -12.49 0.88 7.69
C ASP A 17 -11.97 1.14 6.28
N PRO A 18 -12.03 0.14 5.36
CA PRO A 18 -11.60 0.38 4.00
C PRO A 18 -12.30 1.54 3.31
N ARG A 19 -13.52 1.85 3.73
CA ARG A 19 -14.29 2.97 3.15
C ARG A 19 -13.68 4.32 3.47
N GLU A 20 -12.81 4.40 4.48
CA GLU A 20 -12.12 5.63 4.84
C GLU A 20 -10.88 5.87 4.00
N ILE A 21 -10.50 4.91 3.16
CA ILE A 21 -9.27 4.97 2.40
C ILE A 21 -9.56 5.37 0.96
N GLU A 22 -8.93 6.46 0.51
CA GLU A 22 -9.00 6.93 -0.87
C GLU A 22 -7.61 6.77 -1.50
N MET A 23 -7.56 6.88 -2.82
CA MET A 23 -6.26 6.72 -3.49
C MET A 23 -5.28 7.84 -3.16
N ASP A 24 -5.76 8.99 -2.73
CA ASP A 24 -4.90 10.11 -2.33
C ASP A 24 -4.77 10.26 -0.82
N THR A 25 -5.28 9.32 -0.04
CA THR A 25 -5.11 9.33 1.41
C THR A 25 -3.65 9.17 1.76
N THR A 26 -3.09 10.07 2.56
CA THR A 26 -1.69 9.94 2.97
C THR A 26 -1.60 8.99 4.16
N LEU A 27 -0.80 7.94 4.00
CA LEU A 27 -0.74 6.87 5.00
C LEU A 27 -0.20 7.38 6.33
N ILE A 28 0.83 8.22 6.28
CA ILE A 28 1.45 8.73 7.50
C ILE A 28 0.60 9.83 8.14
N GLU A 29 0.24 10.84 7.36
CA GLU A 29 -0.46 12.02 7.91
C GLU A 29 -1.92 11.73 8.22
N ASP A 30 -2.63 11.09 7.30
CA ASP A 30 -4.06 10.87 7.48
C ASP A 30 -4.36 9.64 8.34
N LEU A 31 -3.58 8.57 8.19
CA LEU A 31 -3.85 7.32 8.89
C LEU A 31 -2.90 7.06 10.06
N GLY A 32 -1.86 7.86 10.21
CA GLY A 32 -0.93 7.72 11.32
C GLY A 32 0.03 6.56 11.19
N ALA A 33 0.32 6.12 9.98
CA ALA A 33 1.24 5.00 9.76
C ALA A 33 2.68 5.41 10.10
N ASP A 34 3.42 4.49 10.68
CA ASP A 34 4.86 4.66 10.85
C ASP A 34 5.59 3.75 9.85
N SER A 35 6.92 3.73 9.90
CA SER A 35 7.69 2.95 8.91
C SER A 35 7.43 1.45 9.04
N LEU A 36 7.15 0.95 10.23
CA LEU A 36 6.83 -0.47 10.40
C LEU A 36 5.49 -0.79 9.74
N ASP A 37 4.51 0.10 9.88
CA ASP A 37 3.21 -0.09 9.24
C ASP A 37 3.37 -0.09 7.72
N ILE A 38 4.17 0.82 7.18
CA ILE A 38 4.43 0.89 5.75
C ILE A 38 5.09 -0.41 5.27
N MET A 39 6.07 -0.92 6.03
CA MET A 39 6.71 -2.19 5.68
C MET A 39 5.73 -3.35 5.69
N ARG A 40 4.81 -3.38 6.66
CA ARG A 40 3.79 -4.43 6.71
C ARG A 40 2.88 -4.36 5.50
N ILE A 41 2.52 -3.16 5.08
CA ILE A 41 1.70 -2.97 3.89
C ILE A 41 2.43 -3.51 2.67
N ILE A 42 3.72 -3.19 2.53
CA ILE A 42 4.52 -3.66 1.40
C ILE A 42 4.61 -5.18 1.39
N ILE A 43 4.88 -5.80 2.54
CA ILE A 43 4.97 -7.24 2.64
C ILE A 43 3.66 -7.90 2.22
N ASN A 44 2.54 -7.36 2.69
CA ASN A 44 1.22 -7.89 2.32
C ASN A 44 0.94 -7.73 0.83
N ILE A 45 1.35 -6.60 0.24
CA ILE A 45 1.20 -6.40 -1.20
C ILE A 45 1.98 -7.47 -1.96
N GLU A 46 3.22 -7.69 -1.56
CA GLU A 46 4.07 -8.67 -2.24
C GLU A 46 3.47 -10.07 -2.17
N GLU A 47 2.90 -10.42 -1.03
CA GLU A 47 2.29 -11.73 -0.86
C GLU A 47 0.98 -11.86 -1.64
N ARG A 48 0.12 -10.85 -1.55
CA ARG A 48 -1.21 -10.92 -2.18
C ARG A 48 -1.13 -10.84 -3.69
N PHE A 49 -0.18 -10.10 -4.23
CA PHE A 49 -0.02 -9.94 -5.67
C PHE A 49 1.07 -10.83 -6.25
N SER A 50 1.74 -11.61 -5.42
CA SER A 50 2.80 -12.54 -5.85
C SER A 50 3.89 -11.82 -6.66
N LEU A 51 4.39 -10.72 -6.13
CA LEU A 51 5.43 -9.95 -6.80
C LEU A 51 6.38 -9.35 -5.77
N LYS A 52 7.46 -8.76 -6.24
CA LYS A 52 8.42 -8.06 -5.39
C LYS A 52 8.47 -6.59 -5.79
N LEU A 53 8.28 -5.71 -4.81
CA LEU A 53 8.42 -4.28 -5.05
C LEU A 53 9.89 -3.89 -5.00
N PRO A 54 10.28 -2.81 -5.71
CA PRO A 54 11.69 -2.38 -5.74
C PRO A 54 12.19 -2.00 -4.35
N GLU A 55 13.51 -2.08 -4.17
CA GLU A 55 14.14 -1.59 -2.96
C GLU A 55 13.84 -0.10 -2.82
N GLY A 56 13.69 0.34 -1.58
CA GLY A 56 13.38 1.73 -1.32
C GLY A 56 11.92 2.09 -1.43
N SER A 57 11.05 1.11 -1.73
CA SER A 57 9.62 1.37 -1.85
C SER A 57 9.03 1.93 -0.55
N VAL A 58 9.61 1.55 0.60
CA VAL A 58 9.14 2.04 1.89
C VAL A 58 9.24 3.56 1.97
N ASN A 59 10.21 4.15 1.27
CA ASN A 59 10.42 5.60 1.27
C ASN A 59 9.60 6.32 0.22
N ARG A 60 8.91 5.58 -0.65
CA ARG A 60 8.14 6.15 -1.75
C ARG A 60 6.64 5.90 -1.64
N LEU A 61 6.24 5.11 -0.67
CA LEU A 61 4.84 4.75 -0.50
C LEU A 61 4.17 5.77 0.41
N PHE A 62 3.59 6.81 -0.18
CA PHE A 62 2.91 7.85 0.58
C PHE A 62 1.40 7.68 0.56
N THR A 63 0.85 7.18 -0.54
CA THR A 63 -0.60 7.03 -0.73
C THR A 63 -0.89 5.67 -1.34
N PRO A 64 -2.14 5.19 -1.24
CA PRO A 64 -2.53 3.97 -1.95
C PRO A 64 -2.30 4.08 -3.46
N GLY A 65 -2.49 5.28 -4.03
CA GLY A 65 -2.22 5.49 -5.45
C GLY A 65 -0.78 5.21 -5.82
N ASP A 66 0.16 5.58 -4.94
CA ASP A 66 1.57 5.27 -5.15
C ASP A 66 1.80 3.76 -5.22
N ALA A 67 1.13 3.02 -4.34
CA ALA A 67 1.24 1.56 -4.32
C ALA A 67 0.72 0.95 -5.62
N ILE A 68 -0.39 1.44 -6.12
CA ILE A 68 -0.96 0.96 -7.38
C ILE A 68 0.02 1.18 -8.52
N GLU A 69 0.66 2.35 -8.57
CA GLU A 69 1.63 2.63 -9.61
C GLU A 69 2.84 1.70 -9.52
N MET A 70 3.32 1.44 -8.31
CA MET A 70 4.43 0.50 -8.11
C MET A 70 4.07 -0.90 -8.60
N ILE A 71 2.87 -1.37 -8.27
CA ILE A 71 2.38 -2.67 -8.68
C ILE A 71 2.34 -2.75 -10.21
N LYS A 72 1.80 -1.73 -10.85
CA LYS A 72 1.68 -1.70 -12.30
C LYS A 72 3.05 -1.73 -12.98
N LYS A 73 4.02 -1.00 -12.43
CA LYS A 73 5.37 -0.99 -12.99
C LYS A 73 6.01 -2.36 -12.92
N VAL A 74 5.86 -3.05 -11.80
CA VAL A 74 6.44 -4.38 -11.63
C VAL A 74 5.77 -5.36 -12.60
N LYS A 75 4.47 -5.27 -12.77
CA LYS A 75 3.74 -6.18 -13.67
C LYS A 75 4.11 -5.99 -15.13
N LYS A 76 4.52 -4.78 -15.50
CA LYS A 76 4.91 -4.48 -16.88
C LYS A 76 6.33 -4.89 -17.21
N ALA A 77 7.16 -5.06 -16.21
CA ALA A 77 8.57 -5.37 -16.41
C ALA A 77 8.79 -6.80 -16.87
#